data_70118de96f06e6650512356c84081951
#
_entry.id   70118de96f06e6650512356c84081951
#
_cell.length_a   1.000
_cell.length_b   1.000
_cell.length_c   1.000
_cell.angle_alpha   90.00
_cell.angle_beta   90.00
_cell.angle_gamma   90.00
#
_symmetry.space_group_name_H-M   'P 1'
#
loop_
_entity.id
_entity.type
_entity.pdbx_description
1 polymer ?
#
loop_
_entity_poly.entity_id
_entity_poly.type
_entity_poly.pdbx_seq_one_letter_code
_entity_poly.pdbx_strand_id
1 'polypeptide(L)'
;MSVRGPRPADRGLATAELAVALPAVVLVLALCLTAMALGVDHVRVEDAARAAARAASRGEPAEVVREVASARAPAGSQVVVDPGTTSVVVRVVAPARVRLLPSLPDAEATVEAAWEPGARP
;
A
#
# COMPACT_ATOMS: atom_id res chain seq x y z
N MET A 1 -55.73 -26.42 -8.42
CA MET A 1 -54.35 -26.25 -8.02
C MET A 1 -54.21 -24.89 -7.32
N SER A 2 -54.19 -24.90 -6.03
CA SER A 2 -54.19 -23.64 -5.24
C SER A 2 -52.77 -23.18 -5.02
N VAL A 3 -52.31 -22.13 -5.71
CA VAL A 3 -51.02 -21.51 -5.51
C VAL A 3 -51.12 -20.70 -4.23
N ARG A 4 -50.61 -21.22 -3.12
CA ARG A 4 -50.45 -20.46 -1.86
C ARG A 4 -49.47 -19.33 -2.10
N GLY A 5 -49.93 -18.12 -2.14
CA GLY A 5 -49.08 -16.92 -2.11
C GLY A 5 -48.23 -16.84 -0.82
N PRO A 6 -47.07 -16.17 -0.86
CA PRO A 6 -46.18 -16.04 0.29
C PRO A 6 -46.92 -15.39 1.47
N ARG A 7 -46.76 -16.01 2.66
CA ARG A 7 -47.38 -15.55 3.90
C ARG A 7 -46.73 -14.24 4.37
N PRO A 8 -47.45 -13.31 5.03
CA PRO A 8 -46.88 -12.06 5.55
C PRO A 8 -45.69 -12.27 6.47
N ALA A 9 -45.65 -13.37 7.20
CA ALA A 9 -44.53 -13.76 8.08
C ALA A 9 -43.22 -14.00 7.32
N ASP A 10 -43.31 -14.53 6.10
CA ASP A 10 -42.11 -14.82 5.27
C ASP A 10 -41.44 -13.52 4.77
N ARG A 11 -42.21 -12.45 4.58
CA ARG A 11 -41.71 -11.14 4.18
C ARG A 11 -40.95 -10.44 5.33
N GLY A 12 -41.44 -10.58 6.58
CA GLY A 12 -40.77 -10.04 7.76
C GLY A 12 -39.45 -10.74 8.06
N LEU A 13 -39.40 -12.07 7.86
CA LEU A 13 -38.20 -12.86 8.03
C LEU A 13 -37.11 -12.50 7.01
N ALA A 14 -37.48 -12.39 5.74
CA ALA A 14 -36.55 -11.98 4.68
C ALA A 14 -35.97 -10.57 4.89
N THR A 15 -36.78 -9.63 5.40
CA THR A 15 -36.31 -8.27 5.72
C THR A 15 -35.35 -8.29 6.90
N ALA A 16 -35.61 -9.10 7.93
CA ALA A 16 -34.73 -9.25 9.09
C ALA A 16 -33.39 -9.90 8.69
N GLU A 17 -33.40 -10.92 7.83
CA GLU A 17 -32.21 -11.54 7.26
C GLU A 17 -31.36 -10.55 6.46
N LEU A 18 -32.00 -9.75 5.62
CA LEU A 18 -31.32 -8.72 4.83
C LEU A 18 -30.70 -7.63 5.73
N ALA A 19 -31.39 -7.23 6.78
CA ALA A 19 -30.92 -6.23 7.75
C ALA A 19 -29.64 -6.68 8.48
N VAL A 20 -29.45 -7.98 8.71
CA VAL A 20 -28.23 -8.55 9.30
C VAL A 20 -27.17 -8.80 8.25
N ALA A 21 -27.56 -9.25 7.06
CA ALA A 21 -26.61 -9.58 5.98
C ALA A 21 -25.93 -8.34 5.39
N LEU A 22 -26.65 -7.23 5.24
CA LEU A 22 -26.14 -6.01 4.63
C LEU A 22 -24.92 -5.42 5.36
N PRO A 23 -24.93 -5.23 6.70
CA PRO A 23 -23.75 -4.78 7.43
C PRO A 23 -22.55 -5.73 7.28
N ALA A 24 -22.79 -7.05 7.25
CA ALA A 24 -21.73 -8.03 7.09
C ALA A 24 -21.08 -7.93 5.69
N VAL A 25 -21.88 -7.78 4.64
CA VAL A 25 -21.38 -7.58 3.27
C VAL A 25 -20.56 -6.29 3.17
N VAL A 26 -21.06 -5.19 3.74
CA VAL A 26 -20.35 -3.90 3.76
C VAL A 26 -19.01 -4.03 4.49
N LEU A 27 -18.98 -4.74 5.62
CA LEU A 27 -17.77 -4.97 6.38
C LEU A 27 -16.74 -5.77 5.56
N VAL A 28 -17.15 -6.87 4.93
CA VAL A 28 -16.28 -7.69 4.07
C VAL A 28 -15.74 -6.86 2.91
N LEU A 29 -16.60 -6.07 2.25
CA LEU A 29 -16.17 -5.19 1.16
C LEU A 29 -15.15 -4.15 1.64
N ALA A 30 -15.37 -3.54 2.78
CA ALA A 30 -14.44 -2.58 3.37
C ALA A 30 -13.07 -3.22 3.68
N LEU A 31 -13.07 -4.45 4.21
CA LEU A 31 -11.84 -5.21 4.44
C LEU A 31 -11.09 -5.53 3.13
N CYS A 32 -11.81 -5.96 2.09
CA CYS A 32 -11.23 -6.23 0.78
C CYS A 32 -10.60 -4.97 0.16
N LEU A 33 -11.30 -3.84 0.21
CA LEU A 33 -10.79 -2.57 -0.31
C LEU A 33 -9.56 -2.09 0.48
N THR A 34 -9.56 -2.29 1.78
CA THR A 34 -8.41 -1.97 2.64
C THR A 34 -7.21 -2.82 2.28
N ALA A 35 -7.39 -4.14 2.13
CA ALA A 35 -6.32 -5.05 1.73
C ALA A 35 -5.75 -4.69 0.36
N MET A 36 -6.61 -4.32 -0.59
CA MET A 36 -6.19 -3.87 -1.92
C MET A 36 -5.37 -2.57 -1.84
N ALA A 37 -5.80 -1.60 -1.05
CA ALA A 37 -5.08 -0.34 -0.87
C ALA A 37 -3.68 -0.57 -0.28
N LEU A 38 -3.55 -1.45 0.71
CA LEU A 38 -2.26 -1.84 1.30
C LEU A 38 -1.34 -2.51 0.26
N GLY A 39 -1.90 -3.39 -0.58
CA GLY A 39 -1.15 -4.02 -1.68
C GLY A 39 -0.62 -3.02 -2.69
N VAL A 40 -1.43 -2.03 -3.07
CA VAL A 40 -1.02 -0.94 -3.98
C VAL A 40 0.09 -0.09 -3.35
N ASP A 41 -0.02 0.26 -2.07
CA ASP A 41 1.01 1.04 -1.38
C ASP A 41 2.34 0.26 -1.30
N HIS A 42 2.30 -1.04 -1.09
CA HIS A 42 3.50 -1.90 -1.09
C HIS A 42 4.22 -1.88 -2.45
N VAL A 43 3.47 -2.06 -3.54
CA VAL A 43 4.03 -1.99 -4.91
C VAL A 43 4.62 -0.61 -5.20
N ARG A 44 3.95 0.46 -4.80
CA ARG A 44 4.45 1.82 -4.99
C ARG A 44 5.75 2.10 -4.23
N VAL A 45 5.84 1.62 -2.99
CA VAL A 45 7.05 1.78 -2.16
C VAL A 45 8.23 1.02 -2.77
N GLU A 46 8.00 -0.21 -3.26
CA GLU A 46 9.03 -0.97 -3.97
C GLU A 46 9.49 -0.28 -5.26
N ASP A 47 8.56 0.20 -6.08
CA ASP A 47 8.91 0.90 -7.33
C ASP A 47 9.68 2.19 -7.04
N ALA A 48 9.25 2.95 -6.04
CA ALA A 48 9.94 4.15 -5.58
C ALA A 48 11.38 3.85 -5.12
N ALA A 49 11.57 2.81 -4.30
CA ALA A 49 12.88 2.40 -3.81
C ALA A 49 13.80 1.94 -4.93
N ARG A 50 13.30 1.15 -5.88
CA ARG A 50 14.07 0.70 -7.06
C ARG A 50 14.46 1.86 -7.97
N ALA A 51 13.54 2.80 -8.23
CA ALA A 51 13.82 3.96 -9.06
C ALA A 51 14.86 4.89 -8.41
N ALA A 52 14.74 5.13 -7.11
CA ALA A 52 15.68 5.92 -6.33
C ALA A 52 17.07 5.26 -6.24
N ALA A 53 17.13 3.93 -6.03
CA ALA A 53 18.38 3.20 -6.01
C ALA A 53 19.12 3.27 -7.34
N ARG A 54 18.43 3.20 -8.48
CA ARG A 54 19.03 3.40 -9.81
C ARG A 54 19.54 4.83 -10.00
N ALA A 55 18.85 5.85 -9.50
CA ALA A 55 19.33 7.23 -9.56
C ALA A 55 20.58 7.40 -8.66
N ALA A 56 20.54 6.85 -7.45
CA ALA A 56 21.65 6.91 -6.51
C ALA A 56 22.89 6.20 -7.06
N SER A 57 22.75 5.01 -7.66
CA SER A 57 23.88 4.24 -8.21
C SER A 57 24.64 4.97 -9.34
N ARG A 58 23.97 5.91 -10.01
CA ARG A 58 24.60 6.80 -11.01
C ARG A 58 25.31 8.01 -10.41
N GLY A 59 25.31 8.16 -9.09
CA GLY A 59 25.92 9.32 -8.43
C GLY A 59 25.05 10.59 -8.44
N GLU A 60 23.73 10.46 -8.65
CA GLU A 60 22.82 11.60 -8.54
C GLU A 60 22.83 12.15 -7.11
N PRO A 61 22.69 13.48 -6.93
CA PRO A 61 22.61 14.09 -5.61
C PRO A 61 21.46 13.52 -4.78
N ALA A 62 21.65 13.46 -3.45
CA ALA A 62 20.65 12.89 -2.54
C ALA A 62 19.27 13.56 -2.63
N GLU A 63 19.22 14.87 -2.93
CA GLU A 63 17.97 15.61 -3.17
C GLU A 63 17.23 15.05 -4.38
N VAL A 64 17.91 14.82 -5.48
CA VAL A 64 17.34 14.26 -6.72
C VAL A 64 16.84 12.83 -6.47
N VAL A 65 17.61 12.03 -5.74
CA VAL A 65 17.23 10.66 -5.37
C VAL A 65 15.94 10.66 -4.53
N ARG A 66 15.83 11.58 -3.55
CA ARG A 66 14.62 11.72 -2.74
C ARG A 66 13.42 12.19 -3.57
N GLU A 67 13.63 13.11 -4.51
CA GLU A 67 12.58 13.59 -5.42
C GLU A 67 12.06 12.46 -6.30
N VAL A 68 12.94 11.65 -6.89
CA VAL A 68 12.58 10.47 -7.69
C VAL A 68 11.77 9.47 -6.89
N ALA A 69 12.15 9.21 -5.63
CA ALA A 69 11.39 8.35 -4.73
C ALA A 69 10.02 8.93 -4.39
N SER A 70 9.97 10.20 -3.99
CA SER A 70 8.74 10.87 -3.54
C SER A 70 7.70 11.02 -4.66
N ALA A 71 8.14 11.15 -5.91
CA ALA A 71 7.25 11.20 -7.07
C ALA A 71 6.48 9.89 -7.32
N ARG A 72 6.97 8.75 -6.81
CA ARG A 72 6.38 7.42 -6.99
C ARG A 72 5.76 6.85 -5.73
N ALA A 73 6.34 7.18 -4.57
CA ALA A 73 5.88 6.69 -3.28
C ALA A 73 4.51 7.28 -2.89
N PRO A 74 3.75 6.61 -2.01
CA PRO A 74 2.56 7.19 -1.40
C PRO A 74 2.88 8.49 -0.67
N ALA A 75 1.89 9.39 -0.57
CA ALA A 75 2.04 10.64 0.16
C ALA A 75 2.43 10.40 1.63
N GLY A 76 3.35 11.20 2.14
CA GLY A 76 3.87 11.09 3.51
C GLY A 76 4.95 10.03 3.71
N SER A 77 5.45 9.41 2.61
CA SER A 77 6.55 8.46 2.68
C SER A 77 7.85 9.14 3.11
N GLN A 78 8.64 8.41 3.89
CA GLN A 78 10.00 8.78 4.26
C GLN A 78 11.00 8.06 3.36
N VAL A 79 12.03 8.78 2.92
CA VAL A 79 13.09 8.27 2.06
C VAL A 79 14.43 8.46 2.76
N VAL A 80 15.13 7.36 3.00
CA VAL A 80 16.48 7.35 3.57
C VAL A 80 17.43 6.83 2.51
N VAL A 81 18.51 7.57 2.26
CA VAL A 81 19.58 7.21 1.33
C VAL A 81 20.85 7.05 2.15
N ASP A 82 21.43 5.87 2.16
CA ASP A 82 22.65 5.52 2.89
C ASP A 82 23.75 5.13 1.90
N PRO A 83 24.69 6.05 1.62
CA PRO A 83 25.80 5.79 0.72
C PRO A 83 26.89 4.95 1.43
N GLY A 84 27.04 3.71 1.01
CA GLY A 84 28.13 2.85 1.43
C GLY A 84 29.37 2.97 0.52
N THR A 85 30.41 2.22 0.83
CA THR A 85 31.68 2.25 0.08
C THR A 85 31.59 1.59 -1.30
N THR A 86 30.79 0.55 -1.43
CA THR A 86 30.65 -0.27 -2.67
C THR A 86 29.24 -0.21 -3.26
N SER A 87 28.27 0.18 -2.45
CA SER A 87 26.85 0.22 -2.81
C SER A 87 26.14 1.36 -2.11
N VAL A 88 24.98 1.72 -2.59
CA VAL A 88 24.04 2.63 -1.94
C VAL A 88 22.78 1.89 -1.55
N VAL A 89 22.31 2.12 -0.33
CA VAL A 89 21.05 1.56 0.17
C VAL A 89 19.99 2.65 0.20
N VAL A 90 18.86 2.39 -0.43
CA VAL A 90 17.70 3.28 -0.39
C VAL A 90 16.56 2.56 0.32
N ARG A 91 16.05 3.19 1.38
CA ARG A 91 14.89 2.73 2.13
C ARG A 91 13.74 3.71 1.94
N VAL A 92 12.56 3.21 1.60
CA VAL A 92 11.32 3.97 1.49
C VAL A 92 10.31 3.36 2.44
N VAL A 93 9.70 4.19 3.28
CA VAL A 93 8.68 3.79 4.26
C VAL A 93 7.45 4.67 4.06
N ALA A 94 6.31 4.05 3.78
CA ALA A 94 5.02 4.72 3.69
C ALA A 94 4.16 4.36 4.90
N PRO A 95 3.64 5.35 5.65
CA PRO A 95 2.78 5.08 6.79
C PRO A 95 1.47 4.45 6.34
N ALA A 96 0.94 3.52 7.15
CA ALA A 96 -0.34 2.88 6.89
C ALA A 96 -1.46 3.93 6.80
N ARG A 97 -2.21 3.95 5.68
CA ARG A 97 -3.28 4.93 5.43
C ARG A 97 -4.51 4.71 6.31
N VAL A 98 -4.73 3.47 6.73
CA VAL A 98 -5.91 3.10 7.52
C VAL A 98 -5.56 3.16 9.00
N ARG A 99 -5.83 4.30 9.63
CA ARG A 99 -5.62 4.51 11.08
C ARG A 99 -6.68 3.82 11.96
N LEU A 100 -7.68 3.18 11.37
CA LEU A 100 -8.73 2.46 12.10
C LEU A 100 -8.21 1.18 12.78
N LEU A 101 -7.10 0.63 12.29
CA LEU A 101 -6.43 -0.55 12.84
C LEU A 101 -4.99 -0.16 13.17
N PRO A 102 -4.68 0.20 14.42
CA PRO A 102 -3.35 0.67 14.82
C PRO A 102 -2.25 -0.39 14.72
N SER A 103 -2.61 -1.63 14.39
CA SER A 103 -1.69 -2.76 14.20
C SER A 103 -1.31 -3.04 12.74
N LEU A 104 -1.76 -2.20 11.79
CA LEU A 104 -1.35 -2.37 10.39
C LEU A 104 0.11 -1.91 10.23
N PRO A 105 0.98 -2.78 9.65
CA PRO A 105 2.36 -2.41 9.41
C PRO A 105 2.45 -1.35 8.31
N ASP A 106 3.47 -0.49 8.41
CA ASP A 106 3.85 0.42 7.35
C ASP A 106 4.32 -0.36 6.12
N ALA A 107 4.10 0.19 4.94
CA ALA A 107 4.69 -0.36 3.73
C ALA A 107 6.15 0.09 3.64
N GLU A 108 7.07 -0.86 3.58
CA GLU A 108 8.50 -0.60 3.56
C GLU A 108 9.17 -1.38 2.43
N ALA A 109 10.12 -0.73 1.76
CA ALA A 109 11.03 -1.37 0.83
C ALA A 109 12.46 -0.84 1.03
N THR A 110 13.42 -1.75 1.01
CA THR A 110 14.85 -1.44 1.05
C THR A 110 15.51 -2.05 -0.17
N VAL A 111 16.21 -1.24 -0.94
CA VAL A 111 16.92 -1.66 -2.16
C VAL A 111 18.37 -1.23 -2.06
N GLU A 112 19.27 -2.18 -2.29
CA GLU A 112 20.69 -1.95 -2.42
C GLU A 112 21.08 -1.98 -3.90
N ALA A 113 21.87 -0.99 -4.33
CA ALA A 113 22.42 -0.93 -5.67
C ALA A 113 23.93 -0.66 -5.60
N ALA A 114 24.71 -1.43 -6.37
CA ALA A 114 26.13 -1.17 -6.52
C ALA A 114 26.36 0.15 -7.27
N TRP A 115 27.45 0.85 -6.93
CA TRP A 115 27.85 2.05 -7.66
C TRP A 115 28.21 1.72 -9.12
N GLU A 116 27.72 2.53 -10.03
CA GLU A 116 28.17 2.43 -11.43
C GLU A 116 29.66 2.84 -11.54
N PRO A 117 30.42 2.29 -12.50
CA PRO A 117 31.80 2.66 -12.69
C PRO A 117 31.99 4.15 -12.91
N GLY A 118 32.72 4.80 -11.99
CA GLY A 118 32.96 6.24 -12.02
C GLY A 118 31.92 7.09 -11.27
N ALA A 119 30.83 6.50 -10.81
CA ALA A 119 29.86 7.14 -9.94
C ALA A 119 30.24 6.89 -8.47
N ARG A 120 30.62 7.93 -7.77
CA ARG A 120 30.72 7.95 -6.29
C ARG A 120 30.25 9.31 -5.81
N PRO A 121 29.64 9.37 -4.59
CA PRO A 121 29.29 10.66 -4.01
C PRO A 121 30.51 11.51 -3.75
#